data_455170c7392604971ba442311ecd863d
#
_entry.id   455170c7392604971ba442311ecd863d
#
_cell.length_a   1.000
_cell.length_b   1.000
_cell.length_c   1.000
_cell.angle_alpha   90.00
_cell.angle_beta   90.00
_cell.angle_gamma   90.00
#
_symmetry.space_group_name_H-M   'P 1'
#
loop_
_entity.id
_entity.type
_entity.pdbx_description
1 polymer ?
#
loop_
_entity_poly.entity_id
_entity_poly.type
_entity_poly.pdbx_seq_one_letter_code
_entity_poly.pdbx_strand_id
1 'polypeptide(L)'
;MVIPGETDALGLAVGLVNTWDELEDPPEIIRDVPQIARWLRLHEEPGVEEIAERLTPADLGRLKRARSRLRAAFEASSESEAVDVLNALLRETKAVPQLASETGRWTYSVPSGRASDAIVALSAMGLLEAIREGAWKRFGICRGDPCRCVYVDRSKNRSRTYCSQACADRLNAAAYRRRKAARR
;
A
#
# COMPACT_ATOMS: atom_id res chain seq x y z
N MET A 1 -2.28 7.26 -6.57
CA MET A 1 -3.31 8.03 -5.83
C MET A 1 -3.11 7.77 -4.36
N VAL A 2 -2.80 8.80 -3.56
CA VAL A 2 -2.72 8.64 -2.08
C VAL A 2 -4.13 8.81 -1.55
N ILE A 3 -4.57 7.88 -0.70
CA ILE A 3 -5.85 8.00 -0.01
C ILE A 3 -5.67 9.09 1.06
N PRO A 4 -6.49 10.14 1.12
CA PRO A 4 -6.37 11.17 2.14
C PRO A 4 -6.36 10.56 3.55
N GLY A 5 -5.33 10.89 4.37
CA GLY A 5 -5.15 10.38 5.73
C GLY A 5 -4.35 9.08 5.86
N GLU A 6 -3.75 8.59 4.79
CA GLU A 6 -2.84 7.43 4.79
C GLU A 6 -1.44 7.85 4.33
N THR A 7 -0.79 8.72 5.10
CA THR A 7 0.57 9.24 4.80
C THR A 7 1.67 8.53 5.61
N ASP A 8 1.28 7.63 6.52
CA ASP A 8 2.16 6.81 7.36
C ASP A 8 2.71 5.57 6.62
N ALA A 9 3.55 4.78 7.28
CA ALA A 9 4.14 3.55 6.74
C ALA A 9 3.08 2.54 6.28
N LEU A 10 1.93 2.50 6.94
CA LEU A 10 0.79 1.69 6.50
C LEU A 10 0.20 2.23 5.20
N GLY A 11 0.04 3.54 5.07
CA GLY A 11 -0.39 4.21 3.84
C GLY A 11 0.60 3.99 2.70
N LEU A 12 1.89 4.02 2.99
CA LEU A 12 2.95 3.69 2.04
C LEU A 12 2.79 2.26 1.49
N ALA A 13 2.52 1.28 2.36
CA ALA A 13 2.29 -0.11 1.95
C ALA A 13 1.06 -0.26 1.05
N VAL A 14 -0.08 0.28 1.47
CA VAL A 14 -1.34 0.26 0.70
C VAL A 14 -1.16 0.98 -0.64
N GLY A 15 -0.54 2.15 -0.63
CA GLY A 15 -0.26 2.93 -1.83
C GLY A 15 0.65 2.18 -2.80
N LEU A 16 1.73 1.54 -2.32
CA LEU A 16 2.63 0.76 -3.17
C LEU A 16 1.91 -0.42 -3.84
N VAL A 17 1.08 -1.15 -3.10
CA VAL A 17 0.28 -2.25 -3.68
C VAL A 17 -0.67 -1.72 -4.75
N ASN A 18 -1.29 -0.58 -4.52
CA ASN A 18 -2.28 0.04 -5.41
C ASN A 18 -1.66 0.85 -6.56
N THR A 19 -0.34 0.84 -6.73
CA THR A 19 0.31 1.40 -7.94
C THR A 19 0.06 0.56 -9.19
N TRP A 20 -0.60 -0.58 -9.07
CA TRP A 20 -1.29 -1.28 -10.14
C TRP A 20 -2.80 -1.15 -9.93
N ASP A 21 -3.49 -0.46 -10.83
CA ASP A 21 -4.93 -0.24 -10.75
C ASP A 21 -5.59 -0.59 -12.09
N GLU A 22 -6.46 -1.58 -12.09
CA GLU A 22 -7.20 -2.04 -13.27
C GLU A 22 -8.20 -1.01 -13.82
N LEU A 23 -8.45 0.08 -13.09
CA LEU A 23 -9.29 1.18 -13.52
C LEU A 23 -8.54 2.25 -14.31
N GLU A 24 -7.21 2.20 -14.30
CA GLU A 24 -6.34 3.10 -15.05
C GLU A 24 -5.95 2.50 -16.41
N ASP A 25 -5.69 3.35 -17.39
CA ASP A 25 -5.17 2.95 -18.69
C ASP A 25 -3.92 3.77 -19.06
N PRO A 26 -2.75 3.14 -19.08
CA PRO A 26 -2.45 1.75 -18.68
C PRO A 26 -2.52 1.57 -17.16
N PRO A 27 -2.76 0.33 -16.65
CA PRO A 27 -2.95 0.05 -15.24
C PRO A 27 -1.69 0.25 -14.37
N GLU A 28 -0.52 0.27 -14.96
CA GLU A 28 0.75 0.52 -14.26
C GLU A 28 0.96 2.01 -14.00
N ILE A 29 0.92 2.41 -12.73
CA ILE A 29 1.12 3.80 -12.31
C ILE A 29 2.62 4.14 -12.18
N ILE A 30 3.44 3.19 -11.71
CA ILE A 30 4.89 3.39 -11.60
C ILE A 30 5.55 3.17 -12.96
N ARG A 31 5.80 4.23 -13.69
CA ARG A 31 6.40 4.18 -15.04
C ARG A 31 7.86 4.63 -15.06
N ASP A 32 8.21 5.57 -14.22
CA ASP A 32 9.54 6.17 -14.15
C ASP A 32 9.93 6.59 -12.72
N VAL A 33 11.22 6.94 -12.55
CA VAL A 33 11.75 7.38 -11.26
C VAL A 33 11.12 8.69 -10.78
N PRO A 34 10.92 9.72 -11.59
CA PRO A 34 10.26 10.95 -11.16
C PRO A 34 8.85 10.74 -10.60
N GLN A 35 8.07 9.81 -11.18
CA GLN A 35 6.72 9.51 -10.69
C GLN A 35 6.76 8.86 -9.32
N ILE A 36 7.61 7.84 -9.12
CA ILE A 36 7.70 7.17 -7.81
C ILE A 36 8.28 8.09 -6.75
N ALA A 37 9.28 8.92 -7.08
CA ALA A 37 9.82 9.91 -6.17
C ALA A 37 8.76 10.93 -5.73
N ARG A 38 7.96 11.44 -6.66
CA ARG A 38 6.83 12.33 -6.35
C ARG A 38 5.79 11.64 -5.48
N TRP A 39 5.47 10.39 -5.79
CA TRP A 39 4.51 9.61 -5.01
C TRP A 39 5.01 9.37 -3.58
N LEU A 40 6.29 9.03 -3.40
CA LEU A 40 6.90 8.86 -2.08
C LEU A 40 6.78 10.12 -1.22
N ARG A 41 7.04 11.30 -1.80
CA ARG A 41 6.95 12.60 -1.10
C ARG A 41 5.54 12.97 -0.62
N LEU A 42 4.53 12.20 -0.97
CA LEU A 42 3.19 12.35 -0.42
C LEU A 42 3.01 11.64 0.92
N HIS A 43 4.02 10.87 1.36
CA HIS A 43 4.02 10.17 2.64
C HIS A 43 4.89 10.90 3.65
N GLU A 44 4.40 10.99 4.88
CA GLU A 44 5.05 11.73 5.98
C GLU A 44 5.97 10.81 6.80
N GLU A 45 6.54 9.79 6.16
CA GLU A 45 7.49 8.89 6.80
C GLU A 45 8.89 9.49 6.81
N PRO A 46 9.61 9.42 7.92
CA PRO A 46 10.97 9.90 8.03
C PRO A 46 11.91 9.23 7.03
N GLY A 47 12.82 10.01 6.47
CA GLY A 47 13.79 9.54 5.48
C GLY A 47 13.21 9.31 4.08
N VAL A 48 11.92 9.57 3.84
CA VAL A 48 11.30 9.41 2.51
C VAL A 48 11.96 10.30 1.47
N GLU A 49 12.34 11.54 1.82
CA GLU A 49 13.04 12.44 0.88
C GLU A 49 14.40 11.86 0.48
N GLU A 50 15.21 11.41 1.44
CA GLU A 50 16.49 10.76 1.18
C GLU A 50 16.33 9.49 0.33
N ILE A 51 15.31 8.70 0.60
CA ILE A 51 14.98 7.51 -0.21
C ILE A 51 14.62 7.93 -1.63
N ALA A 52 13.80 8.97 -1.80
CA ALA A 52 13.37 9.46 -3.09
C ALA A 52 14.53 9.96 -3.96
N GLU A 53 15.52 10.63 -3.35
CA GLU A 53 16.73 11.10 -4.03
C GLU A 53 17.66 9.96 -4.50
N ARG A 54 17.64 8.82 -3.80
CA ARG A 54 18.48 7.66 -4.13
C ARG A 54 17.86 6.69 -5.12
N LEU A 55 16.62 6.93 -5.57
CA LEU A 55 15.92 6.06 -6.52
C LEU A 55 16.65 5.99 -7.86
N THR A 56 16.73 4.79 -8.40
CA THR A 56 17.30 4.48 -9.71
C THR A 56 16.29 3.74 -10.60
N PRO A 57 16.48 3.70 -11.93
CA PRO A 57 15.63 2.89 -12.81
C PRO A 57 15.60 1.40 -12.43
N ALA A 58 16.67 0.86 -11.84
CA ALA A 58 16.72 -0.53 -11.39
C ALA A 58 15.78 -0.81 -10.21
N ASP A 59 15.41 0.22 -9.42
CA ASP A 59 14.50 0.08 -8.29
C ASP A 59 13.05 -0.14 -8.75
N LEU A 60 12.65 0.40 -9.90
CA LEU A 60 11.29 0.25 -10.43
C LEU A 60 10.90 -1.23 -10.59
N GLY A 61 11.77 -2.03 -11.20
CA GLY A 61 11.52 -3.46 -11.36
C GLY A 61 11.44 -4.23 -10.04
N ARG A 62 12.23 -3.81 -9.02
CA ARG A 62 12.19 -4.40 -7.68
C ARG A 62 10.89 -4.04 -6.96
N LEU A 63 10.48 -2.77 -7.01
CA LEU A 63 9.23 -2.31 -6.40
C LEU A 63 8.01 -3.01 -7.02
N LYS A 64 7.97 -3.20 -8.33
CA LYS A 64 6.90 -3.94 -9.01
C LYS A 64 6.80 -5.39 -8.53
N ARG A 65 7.94 -6.07 -8.32
CA ARG A 65 7.95 -7.43 -7.75
C ARG A 65 7.54 -7.44 -6.27
N ALA A 66 8.06 -6.50 -5.48
CA ALA A 66 7.73 -6.39 -4.06
C ALA A 66 6.24 -6.08 -3.85
N ARG A 67 5.63 -5.27 -4.71
CA ARG A 67 4.19 -4.97 -4.72
C ARG A 67 3.34 -6.24 -4.73
N SER A 68 3.65 -7.19 -5.60
CA SER A 68 2.91 -8.45 -5.67
C SER A 68 3.05 -9.28 -4.39
N ARG A 69 4.19 -9.21 -3.74
CA ARG A 69 4.43 -9.90 -2.48
C ARG A 69 3.78 -9.21 -1.28
N LEU A 70 3.80 -7.87 -1.24
CA LEU A 70 3.03 -7.11 -0.24
C LEU A 70 1.52 -7.39 -0.39
N ARG A 71 1.03 -7.50 -1.63
CA ARG A 71 -0.36 -7.88 -1.91
C ARG A 71 -0.71 -9.25 -1.30
N ALA A 72 0.21 -10.22 -1.34
CA ALA A 72 -0.03 -11.54 -0.75
C ALA A 72 -0.36 -11.48 0.75
N ALA A 73 0.12 -10.47 1.49
CA ALA A 73 -0.27 -10.28 2.88
C ALA A 73 -1.76 -9.88 3.04
N PHE A 74 -2.36 -9.21 2.05
CA PHE A 74 -3.80 -8.90 2.04
C PHE A 74 -4.65 -10.09 1.56
N GLU A 75 -4.06 -11.01 0.80
CA GLU A 75 -4.69 -12.21 0.23
C GLU A 75 -4.52 -13.43 1.13
N ALA A 76 -3.72 -13.32 2.19
CA ALA A 76 -3.44 -14.41 3.11
C ALA A 76 -4.72 -14.95 3.78
N SER A 77 -4.78 -16.26 3.97
CA SER A 77 -5.92 -16.94 4.60
C SER A 77 -5.92 -16.84 6.13
N SER A 78 -4.78 -16.48 6.72
CA SER A 78 -4.60 -16.32 8.15
C SER A 78 -3.64 -15.18 8.49
N GLU A 79 -3.77 -14.66 9.71
CA GLU A 79 -2.86 -13.66 10.26
C GLU A 79 -1.40 -14.15 10.28
N SER A 80 -1.20 -15.43 10.65
CA SER A 80 0.14 -16.04 10.66
C SER A 80 0.76 -16.07 9.27
N GLU A 81 -0.01 -16.43 8.24
CA GLU A 81 0.47 -16.43 6.87
C GLU A 81 0.86 -15.02 6.39
N ALA A 82 0.06 -14.00 6.73
CA ALA A 82 0.40 -12.62 6.42
C ALA A 82 1.71 -12.18 7.10
N VAL A 83 1.87 -12.52 8.38
CA VAL A 83 3.09 -12.25 9.15
C VAL A 83 4.30 -12.94 8.52
N ASP A 84 4.17 -14.20 8.10
CA ASP A 84 5.25 -14.95 7.45
C ASP A 84 5.69 -14.32 6.13
N VAL A 85 4.74 -13.88 5.31
CA VAL A 85 5.00 -13.15 4.06
C VAL A 85 5.77 -11.85 4.33
N LEU A 86 5.33 -11.05 5.29
CA LEU A 86 5.95 -9.77 5.61
C LEU A 86 7.34 -9.94 6.24
N ASN A 87 7.52 -10.91 7.12
CA ASN A 87 8.81 -11.25 7.70
C ASN A 87 9.80 -11.76 6.63
N ALA A 88 9.33 -12.51 5.64
CA ALA A 88 10.16 -12.93 4.51
C ALA A 88 10.64 -11.73 3.68
N LEU A 89 9.75 -10.75 3.42
CA LEU A 89 10.12 -9.50 2.77
C LEU A 89 11.20 -8.74 3.55
N LEU A 90 11.04 -8.58 4.87
CA LEU A 90 12.04 -7.90 5.71
C LEU A 90 13.41 -8.61 5.64
N ARG A 91 13.45 -9.94 5.72
CA ARG A 91 14.71 -10.68 5.60
C ARG A 91 15.40 -10.47 4.26
N GLU A 92 14.66 -10.40 3.18
CA GLU A 92 15.21 -10.21 1.83
C GLU A 92 15.77 -8.82 1.59
N THR A 93 15.12 -7.79 2.14
CA THR A 93 15.63 -6.42 2.06
C THR A 93 16.93 -6.23 2.83
N LYS A 94 17.25 -7.16 3.75
CA LYS A 94 18.36 -7.01 4.71
C LYS A 94 18.32 -5.68 5.44
N ALA A 95 17.12 -5.12 5.56
CA ALA A 95 16.90 -3.86 6.23
C ALA A 95 17.22 -4.00 7.72
N VAL A 96 17.97 -3.06 8.24
CA VAL A 96 18.23 -2.92 9.68
C VAL A 96 17.51 -1.65 10.12
N PRO A 97 16.30 -1.75 10.67
CA PRO A 97 15.58 -0.59 11.18
C PRO A 97 16.36 0.08 12.30
N GLN A 98 16.44 1.38 12.27
CA GLN A 98 17.05 2.21 13.30
C GLN A 98 16.03 3.22 13.79
N LEU A 99 16.15 3.66 15.04
CA LEU A 99 15.39 4.81 15.50
C LEU A 99 16.15 6.08 15.12
N ALA A 100 15.49 6.96 14.42
CA ALA A 100 15.95 8.31 14.11
C ALA A 100 15.01 9.33 14.74
N SER A 101 15.55 10.47 15.14
CA SER A 101 14.74 11.59 15.65
C SER A 101 14.71 12.69 14.60
N GLU A 102 13.51 12.93 14.08
CA GLU A 102 13.22 14.13 13.28
C GLU A 102 12.20 14.97 14.09
N THR A 103 12.45 16.26 14.21
CA THR A 103 11.54 17.20 14.90
C THR A 103 11.15 16.80 16.33
N GLY A 104 12.04 16.07 17.04
CA GLY A 104 11.82 15.64 18.43
C GLY A 104 10.94 14.39 18.61
N ARG A 105 10.57 13.71 17.53
CA ARG A 105 9.87 12.41 17.57
C ARG A 105 10.80 11.29 17.11
N TRP A 106 10.75 10.18 17.83
CA TRP A 106 11.46 8.97 17.44
C TRP A 106 10.63 8.17 16.43
N THR A 107 11.24 7.82 15.32
CA THR A 107 10.61 7.06 14.24
C THR A 107 11.58 6.04 13.69
N TYR A 108 11.06 5.00 13.07
CA TYR A 108 11.90 4.05 12.36
C TYR A 108 12.41 4.66 11.06
N SER A 109 13.69 4.47 10.79
CA SER A 109 14.32 4.75 9.50
C SER A 109 15.09 3.54 9.01
N VAL A 110 15.33 3.49 7.71
CA VAL A 110 16.13 2.46 7.05
C VAL A 110 17.21 3.17 6.22
N PRO A 111 18.31 3.61 6.86
CA PRO A 111 19.26 4.54 6.25
C PRO A 111 20.17 3.91 5.19
N SER A 112 20.26 2.59 5.12
CA SER A 112 21.21 1.89 4.26
C SER A 112 20.54 1.00 3.22
N GLY A 113 21.29 0.62 2.19
CA GLY A 113 20.83 -0.28 1.14
C GLY A 113 20.26 0.46 -0.08
N ARG A 114 19.50 -0.25 -0.90
CA ARG A 114 18.83 0.30 -2.07
C ARG A 114 17.58 1.07 -1.66
N ALA A 115 17.21 2.08 -2.42
CA ALA A 115 15.98 2.83 -2.20
C ALA A 115 14.74 1.91 -2.20
N SER A 116 14.67 0.96 -3.14
CA SER A 116 13.59 -0.04 -3.19
C SER A 116 13.52 -0.91 -1.93
N ASP A 117 14.66 -1.30 -1.37
CA ASP A 117 14.69 -2.14 -0.16
C ASP A 117 14.17 -1.35 1.06
N ALA A 118 14.53 -0.07 1.18
CA ALA A 118 14.02 0.80 2.22
C ALA A 118 12.48 0.99 2.12
N ILE A 119 11.97 1.26 0.93
CA ILE A 119 10.51 1.40 0.68
C ILE A 119 9.77 0.11 1.07
N VAL A 120 10.29 -1.04 0.67
CA VAL A 120 9.67 -2.34 0.96
C VAL A 120 9.72 -2.64 2.45
N ALA A 121 10.84 -2.34 3.12
CA ALA A 121 10.98 -2.55 4.55
C ALA A 121 10.01 -1.68 5.36
N LEU A 122 9.93 -0.37 5.07
CA LEU A 122 8.98 0.54 5.72
C LEU A 122 7.53 0.07 5.49
N SER A 123 7.21 -0.33 4.25
CA SER A 123 5.88 -0.87 3.93
C SER A 123 5.55 -2.14 4.72
N ALA A 124 6.47 -3.09 4.79
CA ALA A 124 6.28 -4.33 5.54
C ALA A 124 6.16 -4.07 7.05
N MET A 125 6.97 -3.16 7.60
CA MET A 125 6.90 -2.74 9.00
C MET A 125 5.57 -2.07 9.32
N GLY A 126 5.05 -1.20 8.46
CA GLY A 126 3.75 -0.55 8.66
C GLY A 126 2.60 -1.57 8.72
N LEU A 127 2.64 -2.60 7.86
CA LEU A 127 1.65 -3.69 7.90
C LEU A 127 1.79 -4.57 9.14
N LEU A 128 3.02 -4.92 9.53
CA LEU A 128 3.29 -5.70 10.75
C LEU A 128 2.85 -4.95 12.01
N GLU A 129 3.09 -3.65 12.08
CA GLU A 129 2.63 -2.83 13.19
C GLU A 129 1.10 -2.78 13.26
N ALA A 130 0.42 -2.62 12.13
CA ALA A 130 -1.03 -2.70 12.08
C ALA A 130 -1.56 -4.08 12.55
N ILE A 131 -0.89 -5.17 12.18
CA ILE A 131 -1.23 -6.53 12.65
C ILE A 131 -1.01 -6.61 14.17
N ARG A 132 0.12 -6.15 14.68
CA ARG A 132 0.44 -6.12 16.12
C ARG A 132 -0.63 -5.38 16.93
N GLU A 133 -1.24 -4.34 16.36
CA GLU A 133 -2.36 -3.58 16.95
C GLU A 133 -3.73 -4.25 16.74
N GLY A 134 -3.76 -5.47 16.20
CA GLY A 134 -5.00 -6.25 16.00
C GLY A 134 -5.80 -5.83 14.76
N ALA A 135 -5.19 -5.13 13.81
CA ALA A 135 -5.87 -4.67 12.61
C ALA A 135 -5.91 -5.71 11.47
N TRP A 136 -5.40 -6.93 11.66
CA TRP A 136 -5.43 -7.98 10.63
C TRP A 136 -6.79 -8.12 9.94
N LYS A 137 -7.87 -8.25 10.72
CA LYS A 137 -9.25 -8.42 10.22
C LYS A 137 -9.80 -7.18 9.50
N ARG A 138 -9.02 -6.10 9.41
CA ARG A 138 -9.37 -4.87 8.70
C ARG A 138 -8.71 -4.77 7.33
N PHE A 139 -7.81 -5.70 7.01
CA PHE A 139 -7.21 -5.79 5.67
C PHE A 139 -8.26 -6.28 4.69
N GLY A 140 -8.36 -5.63 3.54
CA GLY A 140 -9.37 -5.96 2.55
C GLY A 140 -8.93 -5.69 1.12
N ILE A 141 -9.63 -6.35 0.20
CA ILE A 141 -9.48 -6.16 -1.24
C ILE A 141 -10.81 -5.61 -1.76
N CYS A 142 -10.75 -4.60 -2.61
CA CYS A 142 -11.93 -3.97 -3.18
C CYS A 142 -12.79 -4.99 -3.94
N ARG A 143 -14.10 -4.98 -3.65
CA ARG A 143 -15.07 -5.81 -4.35
C ARG A 143 -15.67 -5.13 -5.58
N GLY A 144 -15.07 -4.03 -6.01
CA GLY A 144 -15.53 -3.20 -7.12
C GLY A 144 -14.99 -3.63 -8.47
N ASP A 145 -15.37 -4.81 -8.98
CA ASP A 145 -14.90 -5.31 -10.28
C ASP A 145 -14.88 -4.21 -11.38
N PRO A 146 -13.78 -4.06 -12.15
CA PRO A 146 -12.53 -4.84 -12.14
C PRO A 146 -11.51 -4.39 -11.07
N CYS A 147 -11.80 -3.41 -10.23
CA CYS A 147 -10.88 -2.90 -9.21
C CYS A 147 -10.48 -4.00 -8.21
N ARG A 148 -9.18 -4.15 -8.01
CA ARG A 148 -8.57 -5.09 -7.08
C ARG A 148 -7.69 -4.38 -6.03
N CYS A 149 -7.83 -3.06 -5.87
CA CYS A 149 -7.06 -2.30 -4.89
C CYS A 149 -7.24 -2.83 -3.47
N VAL A 150 -6.17 -2.84 -2.71
CA VAL A 150 -6.21 -3.20 -1.28
C VAL A 150 -6.54 -1.98 -0.43
N TYR A 151 -7.04 -2.21 0.79
CA TYR A 151 -7.29 -1.16 1.76
C TYR A 151 -7.21 -1.71 3.19
N VAL A 152 -7.06 -0.80 4.16
CA VAL A 152 -7.27 -1.10 5.57
C VAL A 152 -8.55 -0.39 6.03
N ASP A 153 -9.48 -1.14 6.61
CA ASP A 153 -10.76 -0.61 7.05
C ASP A 153 -10.60 0.13 8.38
N ARG A 154 -10.61 1.46 8.34
CA ARG A 154 -10.57 2.34 9.53
C ARG A 154 -11.98 2.68 10.04
N SER A 155 -13.04 2.14 9.46
CA SER A 155 -14.41 2.41 9.91
C SER A 155 -14.69 1.79 11.30
N LYS A 156 -15.55 2.44 12.06
CA LYS A 156 -15.94 1.98 13.41
C LYS A 156 -16.50 0.55 13.38
N ASN A 157 -17.29 0.23 12.36
CA ASN A 157 -18.06 -1.02 12.29
C ASN A 157 -17.42 -2.08 11.39
N ARG A 158 -16.20 -1.87 10.90
CA ARG A 158 -15.53 -2.78 9.93
C ARG A 158 -16.42 -3.12 8.74
N SER A 159 -17.05 -2.11 8.16
CA SER A 159 -18.06 -2.27 7.10
C SER A 159 -17.56 -1.86 5.70
N ARG A 160 -16.31 -1.44 5.58
CA ARG A 160 -15.73 -1.03 4.31
C ARG A 160 -15.65 -2.23 3.36
N THR A 161 -16.18 -2.07 2.17
CA THR A 161 -16.23 -3.11 1.12
C THR A 161 -15.43 -2.67 -0.12
N TYR A 162 -15.24 -1.36 -0.30
CA TYR A 162 -14.58 -0.76 -1.45
C TYR A 162 -13.38 0.06 -1.02
N CYS A 163 -12.36 0.12 -1.89
CA CYS A 163 -11.12 0.87 -1.60
C CYS A 163 -11.35 2.39 -1.53
N SER A 164 -12.40 2.90 -2.18
CA SER A 164 -12.73 4.33 -2.23
C SER A 164 -14.23 4.56 -2.40
N GLN A 165 -14.68 5.78 -2.10
CA GLN A 165 -16.06 6.22 -2.38
C GLN A 165 -16.35 6.15 -3.87
N ALA A 166 -15.41 6.48 -4.74
CA ALA A 166 -15.58 6.39 -6.20
C ALA A 166 -15.91 4.97 -6.67
N CYS A 167 -15.27 3.93 -6.10
CA CYS A 167 -15.62 2.55 -6.38
C CYS A 167 -17.04 2.19 -5.91
N ALA A 168 -17.44 2.63 -4.72
CA ALA A 168 -18.79 2.44 -4.21
C ALA A 168 -19.84 3.08 -5.13
N ASP A 169 -19.62 4.33 -5.53
CA ASP A 169 -20.54 5.10 -6.38
C ASP A 169 -20.65 4.49 -7.77
N ARG A 170 -19.53 4.05 -8.37
CA ARG A 170 -19.50 3.37 -9.66
C ARG A 170 -20.39 2.13 -9.68
N LEU A 171 -20.30 1.30 -8.64
CA LEU A 171 -21.10 0.08 -8.54
C LEU A 171 -22.57 0.34 -8.21
N ASN A 172 -22.85 1.31 -7.35
CA ASN A 172 -24.21 1.73 -7.06
C ASN A 172 -24.92 2.25 -8.31
N ALA A 173 -24.22 3.07 -9.11
CA ALA A 173 -24.74 3.56 -10.39
C ALA A 173 -24.98 2.41 -11.40
N ALA A 174 -24.07 1.43 -11.47
CA ALA A 174 -24.25 0.26 -12.33
C ALA A 174 -25.44 -0.60 -11.89
N ALA A 175 -25.61 -0.84 -10.60
CA ALA A 175 -26.75 -1.56 -10.03
C ALA A 175 -28.08 -0.82 -10.28
N TYR A 176 -28.09 0.49 -10.15
CA TYR A 176 -29.26 1.32 -10.47
C TYR A 176 -29.66 1.18 -11.96
N ARG A 177 -28.70 1.30 -12.89
CA ARG A 177 -28.96 1.14 -14.33
C ARG A 177 -29.53 -0.23 -14.66
N ARG A 178 -28.98 -1.32 -14.08
CA ARG A 178 -29.50 -2.68 -14.28
C ARG A 178 -30.94 -2.82 -13.79
N ARG A 179 -31.27 -2.31 -12.60
CA ARG A 179 -32.64 -2.35 -12.07
C ARG A 179 -33.62 -1.57 -12.94
N LYS A 180 -33.20 -0.41 -13.48
CA LYS A 180 -34.04 0.41 -14.37
C LYS A 180 -34.28 -0.28 -15.71
N ALA A 181 -33.27 -0.97 -16.26
CA ALA A 181 -33.45 -1.73 -17.53
C ALA A 181 -34.35 -2.95 -17.35
N ALA A 182 -34.31 -3.66 -16.22
CA ALA A 182 -35.16 -4.82 -15.93
C ALA A 182 -36.66 -4.47 -15.66
N ARG A 183 -36.98 -3.18 -15.49
CA ARG A 183 -38.35 -2.69 -15.27
C ARG A 183 -39.02 -2.17 -16.55
N ARG A 184 -38.32 -2.19 -17.67
CA ARG A 184 -38.82 -1.83 -19.01
C ARG A 184 -39.12 -3.06 -19.84
#